data_c375c85b6f1e499a178a90f02cd59296
#
_entry.id   c375c85b6f1e499a178a90f02cd59296
#
_cell.length_a   1.000
_cell.length_b   1.000
_cell.length_c   1.000
_cell.angle_alpha   90.00
_cell.angle_beta   90.00
_cell.angle_gamma   90.00
#
_symmetry.space_group_name_H-M   'P 1'
#
loop_
_entity.id
_entity.type
_entity.pdbx_description
1 polymer ?
#
loop_
_entity_poly.entity_id
_entity_poly.type
_entity_poly.pdbx_seq_one_letter_code
_entity_poly.pdbx_strand_id
1 'polypeptide(L)'
;MKKIFLLLCVAALTFTACSDSYMESVNTDDSKVSKLDPNAQLTTALLQTYGDFSMMDTYRNYITGFAQYFAGGWNVTYYAGCVHWENDICRKVWDRFYELSIKNLVDGIHNSEGKPNLNAALRIHRVYLMVLLADTYGDLPCTDAGLGYISGNSTPKYDTVEDVYNWAFTELDACEKQLGTGSDHLTGDVTSMGGDVNKWKKYVNSLRMRYAMRISDVKPDKAQEEFEKAMNSGYIATASDDAYVVYSDKPYTEYPGSVDYDLRTNNLCQILYGQDAGSPTLVCSMLFNQLKKTNDPRLYRIVRHYYNIKRNKVRPDKEGNIDLTDDIRKYFADNGRDEMPCNPGAASWHNWVDAVDASKLPTLAPLAEADPVNYNNSDYLARATRPWLSIDLEMNDCPGILITSAEVEFLLAEAADKGWNVSGTAQSHYEAGVRASMEMLNNYYLTSNKITDDEINTFIAQNPLGSNPKETINTQAWILHLTNPSEGWANLRRSDYPAILDRTRLESFSDGFVCDDSNMNMPTRLKYPDSEKDYNNANYQEALNRNMGGNDDWHKRLWWDVADVNVQATYSQPYYKKNSAGERYVEADFGYIK
;
A
#
# COMPACT_ATOMS: atom_id res chain seq x y z
N MET A 1 -32.16 -21.49 -72.64
CA MET A 1 -32.94 -20.81 -71.59
C MET A 1 -32.92 -21.50 -70.24
N LYS A 2 -33.17 -22.82 -70.09
CA LYS A 2 -33.15 -23.50 -68.78
C LYS A 2 -31.79 -23.47 -68.05
N LYS A 3 -30.63 -23.48 -68.74
CA LYS A 3 -29.32 -23.44 -68.13
C LYS A 3 -28.92 -22.03 -67.64
N ILE A 4 -29.43 -20.98 -68.28
CA ILE A 4 -29.20 -19.58 -67.86
C ILE A 4 -30.06 -19.25 -66.63
N PHE A 5 -31.28 -19.80 -66.53
CA PHE A 5 -32.12 -19.64 -65.37
C PHE A 5 -31.58 -20.31 -64.12
N LEU A 6 -30.94 -21.49 -64.28
CA LEU A 6 -30.29 -22.20 -63.20
C LEU A 6 -29.05 -21.46 -62.69
N LEU A 7 -28.28 -20.82 -63.59
CA LEU A 7 -27.11 -20.00 -63.21
C LEU A 7 -27.51 -18.69 -62.47
N LEU A 8 -28.64 -18.08 -62.90
CA LEU A 8 -29.16 -16.91 -62.21
C LEU A 8 -29.76 -17.22 -60.81
N CYS A 9 -30.37 -18.40 -60.66
CA CYS A 9 -30.87 -18.85 -59.34
C CYS A 9 -29.69 -19.21 -58.38
N VAL A 10 -28.61 -19.79 -58.86
CA VAL A 10 -27.42 -20.08 -58.05
C VAL A 10 -26.69 -18.78 -57.69
N ALA A 11 -26.59 -17.80 -58.58
CA ALA A 11 -26.02 -16.50 -58.30
C ALA A 11 -26.88 -15.71 -57.28
N ALA A 12 -28.23 -15.79 -57.32
CA ALA A 12 -29.10 -15.13 -56.37
C ALA A 12 -28.99 -15.76 -54.95
N LEU A 13 -28.72 -17.05 -54.84
CA LEU A 13 -28.52 -17.75 -53.56
C LEU A 13 -27.14 -17.44 -52.93
N THR A 14 -26.17 -17.03 -53.70
CA THR A 14 -24.84 -16.64 -53.14
C THR A 14 -24.82 -15.22 -52.62
N PHE A 15 -25.73 -14.34 -53.03
CA PHE A 15 -25.83 -12.97 -52.49
C PHE A 15 -26.63 -12.82 -51.19
N THR A 16 -27.41 -13.84 -50.83
CA THR A 16 -28.15 -13.80 -49.54
C THR A 16 -27.38 -14.42 -48.38
N ALA A 17 -26.23 -15.05 -48.65
CA ALA A 17 -25.41 -15.69 -47.60
C ALA A 17 -24.46 -14.72 -46.86
N CYS A 18 -24.40 -13.46 -47.26
CA CYS A 18 -23.54 -12.44 -46.64
C CYS A 18 -24.34 -11.17 -46.31
N SER A 19 -25.54 -11.30 -45.72
CA SER A 19 -26.12 -10.11 -45.09
C SER A 19 -25.42 -9.82 -43.78
N ASP A 20 -25.13 -8.55 -43.52
CA ASP A 20 -24.46 -8.12 -42.27
C ASP A 20 -25.19 -8.69 -41.05
N SER A 21 -26.54 -8.78 -41.08
CA SER A 21 -27.34 -9.38 -40.02
C SER A 21 -27.12 -10.87 -39.83
N TYR A 22 -26.83 -11.62 -40.92
CA TYR A 22 -26.51 -13.05 -40.82
C TYR A 22 -25.09 -13.26 -40.27
N MET A 23 -24.15 -12.48 -40.73
CA MET A 23 -22.79 -12.51 -40.21
C MET A 23 -22.73 -12.06 -38.73
N GLU A 24 -23.54 -11.10 -38.37
CA GLU A 24 -23.71 -10.66 -37.00
C GLU A 24 -24.31 -11.77 -36.13
N SER A 25 -25.36 -12.48 -36.59
CA SER A 25 -25.97 -13.60 -35.87
C SER A 25 -25.06 -14.82 -35.73
N VAL A 26 -24.20 -15.10 -36.72
CA VAL A 26 -23.23 -16.22 -36.69
C VAL A 26 -22.00 -15.87 -35.84
N ASN A 27 -21.64 -14.59 -35.78
CA ASN A 27 -20.54 -14.10 -34.96
C ASN A 27 -20.97 -13.71 -33.53
N THR A 28 -22.30 -13.68 -33.26
CA THR A 28 -22.80 -13.45 -31.91
C THR A 28 -22.79 -14.79 -31.17
N ASP A 29 -21.85 -14.97 -30.29
CA ASP A 29 -21.83 -16.11 -29.37
C ASP A 29 -22.80 -15.80 -28.21
N ASP A 30 -24.00 -16.36 -28.28
CA ASP A 30 -25.03 -16.18 -27.26
C ASP A 30 -24.59 -16.66 -25.85
N SER A 31 -23.49 -17.41 -25.78
CA SER A 31 -22.89 -17.81 -24.51
C SER A 31 -21.99 -16.75 -23.92
N LYS A 32 -21.61 -15.71 -24.69
CA LYS A 32 -20.83 -14.58 -24.20
C LYS A 32 -21.71 -13.49 -23.65
N VAL A 33 -21.40 -13.07 -22.43
CA VAL A 33 -22.04 -11.92 -21.81
C VAL A 33 -21.66 -10.66 -22.62
N SER A 34 -22.64 -10.12 -23.34
CA SER A 34 -22.46 -8.92 -24.18
C SER A 34 -22.31 -7.62 -23.36
N LYS A 35 -22.73 -7.65 -22.09
CA LYS A 35 -22.69 -6.50 -21.18
C LYS A 35 -22.50 -6.98 -19.75
N LEU A 36 -21.42 -6.56 -19.10
CA LEU A 36 -21.16 -6.87 -17.69
C LEU A 36 -22.08 -6.04 -16.78
N ASP A 37 -22.46 -6.61 -15.63
CA ASP A 37 -23.16 -5.84 -14.60
C ASP A 37 -22.21 -4.84 -13.94
N PRO A 38 -22.50 -3.53 -13.96
CA PRO A 38 -21.66 -2.53 -13.33
C PRO A 38 -21.46 -2.72 -11.82
N ASN A 39 -22.41 -3.37 -11.10
CA ASN A 39 -22.19 -3.76 -9.71
C ASN A 39 -21.10 -4.83 -9.57
N ALA A 40 -21.08 -5.84 -10.45
CA ALA A 40 -20.04 -6.86 -10.45
C ALA A 40 -18.66 -6.26 -10.80
N GLN A 41 -18.63 -5.28 -11.68
CA GLN A 41 -17.41 -4.54 -12.03
C GLN A 41 -16.90 -3.70 -10.85
N LEU A 42 -17.79 -3.04 -10.10
CA LEU A 42 -17.44 -2.35 -8.85
C LEU A 42 -16.85 -3.33 -7.83
N THR A 43 -17.54 -4.45 -7.59
CA THR A 43 -17.07 -5.51 -6.67
C THR A 43 -15.66 -5.98 -7.02
N THR A 44 -15.43 -6.29 -8.30
CA THR A 44 -14.12 -6.77 -8.77
C THR A 44 -13.03 -5.73 -8.56
N ALA A 45 -13.28 -4.47 -8.92
CA ALA A 45 -12.30 -3.40 -8.77
C ALA A 45 -11.98 -3.10 -7.30
N LEU A 46 -12.98 -3.12 -6.41
CA LEU A 46 -12.79 -2.95 -4.97
C LEU A 46 -11.94 -4.09 -4.39
N LEU A 47 -12.31 -5.34 -4.66
CA LEU A 47 -11.57 -6.50 -4.17
C LEU A 47 -10.13 -6.52 -4.68
N GLN A 48 -9.89 -6.09 -5.91
CA GLN A 48 -8.57 -6.09 -6.52
C GLN A 48 -7.60 -5.12 -5.83
N THR A 49 -8.09 -4.12 -5.12
CA THR A 49 -7.24 -3.10 -4.47
C THR A 49 -6.16 -3.71 -3.58
N TYR A 50 -6.48 -4.76 -2.81
CA TYR A 50 -5.53 -5.51 -1.98
C TYR A 50 -5.59 -7.04 -2.22
N GLY A 51 -6.53 -7.51 -3.04
CA GLY A 51 -6.75 -8.94 -3.27
C GLY A 51 -5.94 -9.53 -4.44
N ASP A 52 -5.23 -8.72 -5.23
CA ASP A 52 -4.39 -9.21 -6.31
C ASP A 52 -2.99 -9.54 -5.81
N PHE A 53 -2.71 -10.82 -5.59
CA PHE A 53 -1.43 -11.29 -5.09
C PHE A 53 -0.24 -10.86 -5.97
N SER A 54 -0.42 -10.90 -7.29
CA SER A 54 0.65 -10.52 -8.22
C SER A 54 1.06 -9.06 -8.04
N MET A 55 0.07 -8.18 -7.88
CA MET A 55 0.29 -6.74 -7.63
C MET A 55 0.93 -6.49 -6.26
N MET A 56 0.56 -7.26 -5.24
CA MET A 56 1.12 -7.13 -3.89
C MET A 56 2.62 -7.43 -3.84
N ASP A 57 3.16 -8.10 -4.83
CA ASP A 57 4.60 -8.34 -4.95
C ASP A 57 5.39 -7.02 -5.14
N THR A 58 4.85 -6.04 -5.87
CA THR A 58 5.41 -4.69 -5.94
C THR A 58 5.41 -3.99 -4.57
N TYR A 59 4.34 -4.15 -3.82
CA TYR A 59 4.23 -3.58 -2.47
C TYR A 59 5.31 -4.13 -1.56
N ARG A 60 5.45 -5.45 -1.47
CA ARG A 60 6.47 -6.09 -0.65
C ARG A 60 7.88 -5.71 -1.07
N ASN A 61 8.16 -5.76 -2.38
CA ASN A 61 9.53 -5.64 -2.88
C ASN A 61 10.02 -4.18 -2.95
N TYR A 62 9.13 -3.21 -3.14
CA TYR A 62 9.50 -1.80 -3.30
C TYR A 62 8.82 -0.87 -2.31
N ILE A 63 7.49 -0.78 -2.32
CA ILE A 63 6.75 0.28 -1.62
C ILE A 63 7.00 0.24 -0.11
N THR A 64 6.88 -0.94 0.51
CA THR A 64 7.09 -1.10 1.95
C THR A 64 8.55 -0.88 2.36
N GLY A 65 9.49 -1.26 1.49
CA GLY A 65 10.92 -1.06 1.72
C GLY A 65 11.35 0.39 1.52
N PHE A 66 10.78 1.09 0.55
CA PHE A 66 11.03 2.53 0.36
C PHE A 66 10.41 3.37 1.48
N ALA A 67 9.24 2.99 1.96
CA ALA A 67 8.65 3.60 3.14
C ALA A 67 9.36 3.21 4.46
N GLN A 68 10.32 2.28 4.41
CA GLN A 68 11.09 1.75 5.54
C GLN A 68 10.22 1.13 6.65
N TYR A 69 9.11 0.52 6.27
CA TYR A 69 8.33 -0.32 7.17
C TYR A 69 8.97 -1.68 7.37
N PHE A 70 9.46 -2.28 6.28
CA PHE A 70 10.03 -3.60 6.25
C PHE A 70 11.43 -3.62 5.64
N ALA A 71 12.19 -4.59 6.06
CA ALA A 71 13.54 -4.85 5.60
C ALA A 71 13.85 -6.36 5.76
N GLY A 72 15.05 -6.77 5.37
CA GLY A 72 15.44 -8.16 5.49
C GLY A 72 14.70 -9.08 4.52
N GLY A 73 14.87 -10.38 4.71
CA GLY A 73 14.52 -11.34 3.69
C GLY A 73 15.31 -11.14 2.40
N TRP A 74 15.15 -12.03 1.44
CA TRP A 74 15.87 -11.88 0.18
C TRP A 74 15.27 -10.76 -0.68
N ASN A 75 13.96 -10.73 -0.82
CA ASN A 75 13.27 -9.87 -1.78
C ASN A 75 13.36 -8.38 -1.42
N VAL A 76 12.99 -8.00 -0.21
CA VAL A 76 13.03 -6.57 0.20
C VAL A 76 14.46 -6.05 0.18
N THR A 77 15.43 -6.89 0.62
CA THR A 77 16.85 -6.53 0.60
C THR A 77 17.36 -6.33 -0.82
N TYR A 78 17.03 -7.24 -1.74
CA TYR A 78 17.53 -7.20 -3.11
C TYR A 78 16.92 -6.05 -3.91
N TYR A 79 15.60 -5.89 -3.87
CA TYR A 79 14.92 -4.85 -4.66
C TYR A 79 14.98 -3.47 -3.99
N ALA A 80 14.19 -3.24 -2.97
CA ALA A 80 14.17 -1.93 -2.30
C ALA A 80 15.47 -1.63 -1.57
N GLY A 81 16.07 -2.62 -0.93
CA GLY A 81 17.29 -2.48 -0.14
C GLY A 81 18.49 -2.07 -0.97
N CYS A 82 18.72 -2.71 -2.11
CA CYS A 82 19.81 -2.41 -3.04
C CYS A 82 19.43 -1.39 -4.13
N VAL A 83 18.25 -0.83 -4.06
CA VAL A 83 17.72 0.08 -5.11
C VAL A 83 17.82 -0.57 -6.50
N HIS A 84 17.61 -1.89 -6.54
CA HIS A 84 17.67 -2.67 -7.77
C HIS A 84 16.35 -2.58 -8.53
N TRP A 85 16.42 -2.11 -9.78
CA TRP A 85 15.25 -2.01 -10.63
C TRP A 85 14.99 -3.31 -11.39
N GLU A 86 13.75 -3.80 -11.29
CA GLU A 86 13.29 -4.97 -12.04
C GLU A 86 11.93 -4.67 -12.65
N ASN A 87 11.87 -4.68 -14.01
CA ASN A 87 10.64 -4.34 -14.73
C ASN A 87 9.46 -5.22 -14.32
N ASP A 88 9.67 -6.54 -14.25
CA ASP A 88 8.60 -7.50 -13.96
C ASP A 88 7.98 -7.36 -12.56
N ILE A 89 8.67 -6.71 -11.65
CA ILE A 89 8.14 -6.40 -10.32
C ILE A 89 7.54 -4.99 -10.30
N CYS A 90 8.24 -3.99 -10.85
CA CYS A 90 7.77 -2.60 -10.83
C CYS A 90 6.45 -2.39 -11.60
N ARG A 91 6.27 -3.12 -12.72
CA ARG A 91 5.10 -2.93 -13.62
C ARG A 91 3.79 -3.49 -13.08
N LYS A 92 3.81 -4.40 -12.09
CA LYS A 92 2.62 -5.17 -11.71
C LYS A 92 1.46 -4.30 -11.21
N VAL A 93 1.73 -3.25 -10.44
CA VAL A 93 0.68 -2.31 -9.97
C VAL A 93 0.06 -1.56 -11.15
N TRP A 94 0.88 -1.10 -12.09
CA TRP A 94 0.42 -0.45 -13.32
C TRP A 94 -0.45 -1.38 -14.15
N ASP A 95 0.12 -2.50 -14.58
CA ASP A 95 -0.55 -3.45 -15.48
C ASP A 95 -1.89 -3.92 -14.91
N ARG A 96 -1.87 -4.39 -13.67
CA ARG A 96 -3.05 -5.00 -13.05
C ARG A 96 -4.18 -3.99 -12.82
N PHE A 97 -3.87 -2.76 -12.45
CA PHE A 97 -4.91 -1.74 -12.33
C PHE A 97 -5.45 -1.32 -13.69
N TYR A 98 -4.61 -1.10 -14.70
CA TYR A 98 -5.10 -0.71 -16.02
C TYR A 98 -5.89 -1.83 -16.70
N GLU A 99 -5.37 -3.04 -16.71
CA GLU A 99 -5.97 -4.18 -17.42
C GLU A 99 -7.25 -4.68 -16.78
N LEU A 100 -7.34 -4.63 -15.46
CA LEU A 100 -8.43 -5.27 -14.72
C LEU A 100 -9.36 -4.26 -14.04
N SER A 101 -8.85 -3.34 -13.23
CA SER A 101 -9.69 -2.45 -12.45
C SER A 101 -10.19 -1.25 -13.28
N ILE A 102 -9.28 -0.48 -13.87
CA ILE A 102 -9.63 0.77 -14.56
C ILE A 102 -10.50 0.51 -15.78
N LYS A 103 -10.14 -0.48 -16.59
CA LYS A 103 -10.95 -0.90 -17.73
C LYS A 103 -12.39 -1.27 -17.32
N ASN A 104 -12.54 -2.06 -16.24
CA ASN A 104 -13.85 -2.44 -15.73
C ASN A 104 -14.63 -1.26 -15.15
N LEU A 105 -13.96 -0.36 -14.43
CA LEU A 105 -14.60 0.85 -13.90
C LEU A 105 -15.09 1.77 -15.02
N VAL A 106 -14.29 1.97 -16.07
CA VAL A 106 -14.68 2.81 -17.22
C VAL A 106 -15.86 2.20 -17.98
N ASP A 107 -15.85 0.89 -18.22
CA ASP A 107 -16.99 0.19 -18.84
C ASP A 107 -18.23 0.26 -17.94
N GLY A 108 -18.07 0.04 -16.62
CA GLY A 108 -19.17 0.16 -15.65
C GLY A 108 -19.76 1.57 -15.60
N ILE A 109 -18.93 2.61 -15.64
CA ILE A 109 -19.37 4.01 -15.70
C ILE A 109 -20.20 4.24 -16.98
N HIS A 110 -19.70 3.78 -18.13
CA HIS A 110 -20.40 3.89 -19.41
C HIS A 110 -21.76 3.16 -19.40
N ASN A 111 -21.86 2.04 -18.70
CA ASN A 111 -23.04 1.19 -18.64
C ASN A 111 -23.97 1.43 -17.44
N SER A 112 -23.72 2.44 -16.62
CA SER A 112 -24.50 2.76 -15.41
C SER A 112 -25.54 3.88 -15.62
N GLU A 113 -26.01 4.10 -16.84
CA GLU A 113 -27.06 5.06 -17.14
C GLU A 113 -28.31 4.78 -16.29
N GLY A 114 -28.92 5.82 -15.72
CA GLY A 114 -30.08 5.71 -14.83
C GLY A 114 -29.78 5.19 -13.41
N LYS A 115 -28.50 4.94 -13.08
CA LYS A 115 -28.03 4.48 -11.76
C LYS A 115 -27.03 5.48 -11.16
N PRO A 116 -27.47 6.66 -10.69
CA PRO A 116 -26.55 7.73 -10.29
C PRO A 116 -25.66 7.35 -9.09
N ASN A 117 -26.15 6.58 -8.11
CA ASN A 117 -25.34 6.16 -6.98
C ASN A 117 -24.22 5.21 -7.42
N LEU A 118 -24.55 4.22 -8.25
CA LEU A 118 -23.59 3.26 -8.78
C LEU A 118 -22.55 3.95 -9.69
N ASN A 119 -23.01 4.85 -10.57
CA ASN A 119 -22.13 5.64 -11.42
C ASN A 119 -21.12 6.45 -10.57
N ALA A 120 -21.60 7.11 -9.51
CA ALA A 120 -20.75 7.84 -8.60
C ALA A 120 -19.73 6.92 -7.89
N ALA A 121 -20.15 5.78 -7.37
CA ALA A 121 -19.26 4.84 -6.68
C ALA A 121 -18.13 4.32 -7.59
N LEU A 122 -18.46 3.97 -8.85
CA LEU A 122 -17.48 3.55 -9.87
C LEU A 122 -16.46 4.67 -10.15
N ARG A 123 -16.93 5.92 -10.31
CA ARG A 123 -16.08 7.10 -10.55
C ARG A 123 -15.18 7.40 -9.36
N ILE A 124 -15.70 7.33 -8.14
CA ILE A 124 -14.92 7.54 -6.91
C ILE A 124 -13.78 6.53 -6.81
N HIS A 125 -14.08 5.25 -7.03
CA HIS A 125 -13.03 4.23 -6.97
C HIS A 125 -12.01 4.37 -8.11
N ARG A 126 -12.44 4.80 -9.30
CA ARG A 126 -11.53 5.17 -10.39
C ARG A 126 -10.59 6.32 -9.97
N VAL A 127 -11.12 7.35 -9.32
CA VAL A 127 -10.28 8.45 -8.80
C VAL A 127 -9.25 7.93 -7.80
N TYR A 128 -9.67 7.09 -6.85
CA TYR A 128 -8.76 6.50 -5.86
C TYR A 128 -7.58 5.77 -6.54
N LEU A 129 -7.86 4.91 -7.53
CA LEU A 129 -6.82 4.15 -8.22
C LEU A 129 -5.92 5.04 -9.10
N MET A 130 -6.49 6.04 -9.79
CA MET A 130 -5.72 6.95 -10.64
C MET A 130 -4.76 7.82 -9.84
N VAL A 131 -5.19 8.34 -8.69
CA VAL A 131 -4.31 9.11 -7.80
C VAL A 131 -3.23 8.21 -7.20
N LEU A 132 -3.57 6.98 -6.77
CA LEU A 132 -2.59 6.01 -6.29
C LEU A 132 -1.52 5.72 -7.36
N LEU A 133 -1.92 5.52 -8.61
CA LEU A 133 -0.99 5.31 -9.72
C LEU A 133 -0.14 6.55 -10.00
N ALA A 134 -0.73 7.76 -10.00
CA ALA A 134 0.00 9.00 -10.18
C ALA A 134 1.04 9.22 -9.07
N ASP A 135 0.67 8.91 -7.83
CA ASP A 135 1.58 8.98 -6.68
C ASP A 135 2.68 7.90 -6.73
N THR A 136 2.45 6.83 -7.48
CA THR A 136 3.43 5.74 -7.61
C THR A 136 4.36 5.93 -8.81
N TYR A 137 3.84 6.36 -9.98
CA TYR A 137 4.59 6.39 -11.24
C TYR A 137 4.81 7.79 -11.83
N GLY A 138 4.04 8.80 -11.43
CA GLY A 138 4.08 10.15 -12.00
C GLY A 138 3.01 10.37 -13.07
N ASP A 139 3.34 11.11 -14.13
CA ASP A 139 2.44 11.37 -15.26
C ASP A 139 1.92 10.05 -15.85
N LEU A 140 0.63 9.98 -16.20
CA LEU A 140 0.04 8.71 -16.62
C LEU A 140 -1.23 8.91 -17.47
N PRO A 141 -1.65 7.93 -18.26
CA PRO A 141 -2.96 7.96 -18.89
C PRO A 141 -4.07 7.95 -17.83
N CYS A 142 -4.79 9.05 -17.68
CA CYS A 142 -5.90 9.19 -16.74
C CYS A 142 -7.23 9.40 -17.47
N THR A 143 -7.37 10.52 -18.17
CA THR A 143 -8.64 10.89 -18.82
C THR A 143 -8.99 9.97 -19.97
N ASP A 144 -8.01 9.55 -20.74
CA ASP A 144 -8.14 8.63 -21.88
C ASP A 144 -8.06 7.15 -21.53
N ALA A 145 -7.81 6.81 -20.26
CA ALA A 145 -7.62 5.42 -19.84
C ALA A 145 -8.89 4.58 -19.95
N GLY A 146 -8.74 3.33 -20.39
CA GLY A 146 -9.84 2.35 -20.46
C GLY A 146 -10.82 2.56 -21.62
N LEU A 147 -10.58 3.51 -22.51
CA LEU A 147 -11.49 3.88 -23.61
C LEU A 147 -11.32 3.02 -24.87
N GLY A 148 -10.40 2.05 -24.89
CA GLY A 148 -10.09 1.26 -26.08
C GLY A 148 -11.32 0.60 -26.74
N TYR A 149 -12.21 0.00 -25.96
CA TYR A 149 -13.44 -0.62 -26.46
C TYR A 149 -14.58 0.36 -26.74
N ILE A 150 -14.56 1.55 -26.11
CA ILE A 150 -15.62 2.54 -26.22
C ILE A 150 -15.39 3.47 -27.41
N SER A 151 -14.16 3.97 -27.57
CA SER A 151 -13.82 4.97 -28.60
C SER A 151 -12.73 4.51 -29.58
N GLY A 152 -12.17 3.31 -29.43
CA GLY A 152 -11.08 2.81 -30.24
C GLY A 152 -9.71 3.43 -29.89
N ASN A 153 -9.60 4.22 -28.82
CA ASN A 153 -8.34 4.82 -28.40
C ASN A 153 -7.43 3.80 -27.74
N SER A 154 -6.44 3.28 -28.47
CA SER A 154 -5.46 2.32 -28.01
C SER A 154 -4.13 2.95 -27.56
N THR A 155 -3.94 4.25 -27.79
CA THR A 155 -2.73 5.01 -27.42
C THR A 155 -3.10 6.24 -26.59
N PRO A 156 -3.49 6.04 -25.32
CA PRO A 156 -3.96 7.14 -24.48
C PRO A 156 -2.84 8.12 -24.15
N LYS A 157 -3.19 9.40 -24.06
CA LYS A 157 -2.26 10.47 -23.67
C LYS A 157 -1.95 10.39 -22.18
N TYR A 158 -0.75 10.83 -21.82
CA TYR A 158 -0.34 11.00 -20.43
C TYR A 158 -0.78 12.38 -19.92
N ASP A 159 -1.65 12.38 -18.95
CA ASP A 159 -1.98 13.57 -18.15
C ASP A 159 -0.85 13.82 -17.14
N THR A 160 -0.60 15.08 -16.81
CA THR A 160 0.38 15.41 -15.76
C THR A 160 -0.16 15.05 -14.38
N VAL A 161 0.72 14.84 -13.40
CA VAL A 161 0.27 14.62 -12.00
C VAL A 161 -0.64 15.78 -11.55
N GLU A 162 -0.32 17.03 -11.91
CA GLU A 162 -1.18 18.20 -11.62
C GLU A 162 -2.56 18.07 -12.25
N ASP A 163 -2.65 17.64 -13.52
CA ASP A 163 -3.92 17.44 -14.21
C ASP A 163 -4.75 16.31 -13.58
N VAL A 164 -4.09 15.22 -13.16
CA VAL A 164 -4.76 14.10 -12.45
C VAL A 164 -5.39 14.60 -11.14
N TYR A 165 -4.70 15.42 -10.36
CA TYR A 165 -5.26 15.99 -9.12
C TYR A 165 -6.40 16.96 -9.40
N ASN A 166 -6.27 17.81 -10.42
CA ASN A 166 -7.34 18.73 -10.85
C ASN A 166 -8.60 17.99 -11.30
N TRP A 167 -8.41 16.92 -12.07
CA TRP A 167 -9.48 16.02 -12.49
C TRP A 167 -10.10 15.31 -11.27
N ALA A 168 -9.28 14.82 -10.33
CA ALA A 168 -9.76 14.12 -9.13
C ALA A 168 -10.67 15.02 -8.28
N PHE A 169 -10.30 16.28 -8.03
CA PHE A 169 -11.15 17.22 -7.30
C PHE A 169 -12.47 17.47 -8.02
N THR A 170 -12.43 17.63 -9.35
CA THR A 170 -13.64 17.84 -10.16
C THR A 170 -14.58 16.63 -10.11
N GLU A 171 -14.02 15.44 -10.25
CA GLU A 171 -14.78 14.18 -10.21
C GLU A 171 -15.39 13.93 -8.82
N LEU A 172 -14.62 14.10 -7.75
CA LEU A 172 -15.11 13.89 -6.39
C LEU A 172 -16.19 14.90 -6.01
N ASP A 173 -16.06 16.17 -6.39
CA ASP A 173 -17.10 17.19 -6.19
C ASP A 173 -18.40 16.84 -6.93
N ALA A 174 -18.28 16.36 -8.16
CA ALA A 174 -19.43 15.91 -8.93
C ALA A 174 -20.09 14.65 -8.34
N CYS A 175 -19.28 13.70 -7.91
CA CYS A 175 -19.77 12.45 -7.29
C CYS A 175 -20.46 12.71 -5.95
N GLU A 176 -19.93 13.59 -5.11
CA GLU A 176 -20.57 13.98 -3.85
C GLU A 176 -21.99 14.51 -4.07
N LYS A 177 -22.15 15.40 -5.07
CA LYS A 177 -23.46 15.95 -5.43
C LYS A 177 -24.40 14.93 -6.07
N GLN A 178 -23.84 13.95 -6.80
CA GLN A 178 -24.61 12.91 -7.50
C GLN A 178 -25.13 11.84 -6.56
N LEU A 179 -24.37 11.48 -5.52
CA LEU A 179 -24.77 10.49 -4.53
C LEU A 179 -26.07 10.90 -3.83
N GLY A 180 -27.03 9.98 -3.76
CA GLY A 180 -28.35 10.20 -3.16
C GLY A 180 -29.37 10.87 -4.08
N THR A 181 -29.06 11.12 -5.35
CA THR A 181 -30.04 11.68 -6.30
C THR A 181 -30.92 10.62 -6.96
N GLY A 182 -30.55 9.34 -6.83
CA GLY A 182 -31.31 8.19 -7.33
C GLY A 182 -31.74 7.22 -6.25
N SER A 183 -32.55 6.24 -6.64
CA SER A 183 -33.03 5.16 -5.78
C SER A 183 -32.30 3.84 -6.04
N ASP A 184 -31.27 3.84 -6.87
CA ASP A 184 -30.46 2.68 -7.17
C ASP A 184 -29.60 2.29 -5.96
N HIS A 185 -29.39 0.97 -5.77
CA HIS A 185 -28.64 0.41 -4.65
C HIS A 185 -27.26 -0.05 -5.10
N LEU A 186 -26.25 0.18 -4.24
CA LEU A 186 -24.87 -0.26 -4.44
C LEU A 186 -24.72 -1.73 -4.01
N THR A 187 -25.33 -2.66 -4.74
CA THR A 187 -25.30 -4.10 -4.40
C THR A 187 -23.92 -4.74 -4.63
N GLY A 188 -23.05 -4.07 -5.38
CA GLY A 188 -21.68 -4.49 -5.62
C GLY A 188 -20.67 -3.92 -4.62
N ASP A 189 -21.13 -3.16 -3.61
CA ASP A 189 -20.25 -2.61 -2.58
C ASP A 189 -19.82 -3.69 -1.59
N VAL A 190 -18.53 -3.99 -1.59
CA VAL A 190 -17.86 -4.93 -0.67
C VAL A 190 -16.98 -4.20 0.34
N THR A 191 -17.25 -2.92 0.56
CA THR A 191 -16.57 -2.14 1.59
C THR A 191 -17.36 -2.13 2.90
N SER A 192 -16.73 -1.63 3.95
CA SER A 192 -17.36 -1.33 5.26
C SER A 192 -18.55 -0.37 5.16
N MET A 193 -18.65 0.36 4.05
CA MET A 193 -19.76 1.30 3.83
C MET A 193 -21.08 0.57 3.50
N GLY A 194 -21.00 -0.65 2.94
CA GLY A 194 -22.16 -1.53 2.76
C GLY A 194 -23.29 -0.96 1.90
N GLY A 195 -22.97 -0.13 0.92
CA GLY A 195 -23.93 0.52 0.05
C GLY A 195 -24.61 1.76 0.64
N ASP A 196 -24.22 2.19 1.82
CA ASP A 196 -24.75 3.42 2.45
C ASP A 196 -24.21 4.68 1.75
N VAL A 197 -25.09 5.35 1.01
CA VAL A 197 -24.78 6.57 0.26
C VAL A 197 -24.20 7.68 1.14
N ASN A 198 -24.64 7.80 2.40
CA ASN A 198 -24.12 8.83 3.30
C ASN A 198 -22.68 8.53 3.73
N LYS A 199 -22.35 7.26 3.95
CA LYS A 199 -20.96 6.83 4.18
C LYS A 199 -20.09 7.07 2.96
N TRP A 200 -20.59 6.80 1.76
CA TRP A 200 -19.89 7.11 0.51
C TRP A 200 -19.63 8.61 0.35
N LYS A 201 -20.55 9.49 0.74
CA LYS A 201 -20.32 10.96 0.76
C LYS A 201 -19.20 11.34 1.73
N LYS A 202 -19.21 10.80 2.94
CA LYS A 202 -18.11 11.03 3.89
C LYS A 202 -16.77 10.54 3.36
N TYR A 203 -16.75 9.37 2.72
CA TYR A 203 -15.56 8.82 2.07
C TYR A 203 -15.01 9.74 0.98
N VAL A 204 -15.86 10.21 0.07
CA VAL A 204 -15.50 11.18 -0.99
C VAL A 204 -14.84 12.41 -0.40
N ASN A 205 -15.44 13.02 0.61
CA ASN A 205 -14.93 14.25 1.21
C ASN A 205 -13.61 14.00 1.95
N SER A 206 -13.47 12.85 2.62
CA SER A 206 -12.21 12.49 3.28
C SER A 206 -11.08 12.26 2.27
N LEU A 207 -11.35 11.65 1.11
CA LEU A 207 -10.39 11.57 0.01
C LEU A 207 -10.00 12.97 -0.51
N ARG A 208 -10.96 13.90 -0.65
CA ARG A 208 -10.65 15.29 -1.05
C ARG A 208 -9.75 15.97 -0.03
N MET A 209 -9.97 15.77 1.28
CA MET A 209 -9.10 16.30 2.33
C MET A 209 -7.68 15.73 2.22
N ARG A 210 -7.51 14.42 2.01
CA ARG A 210 -6.21 13.78 1.76
C ARG A 210 -5.51 14.39 0.55
N TYR A 211 -6.19 14.49 -0.57
CA TYR A 211 -5.61 15.00 -1.81
C TYR A 211 -5.31 16.50 -1.74
N ALA A 212 -6.14 17.28 -1.04
CA ALA A 212 -5.87 18.68 -0.76
C ALA A 212 -4.58 18.84 0.09
N MET A 213 -4.43 18.06 1.16
CA MET A 213 -3.20 18.09 1.95
C MET A 213 -1.98 17.67 1.11
N ARG A 214 -2.12 16.72 0.18
CA ARG A 214 -1.03 16.28 -0.70
C ARG A 214 -0.45 17.41 -1.54
N ILE A 215 -1.27 18.33 -2.02
CA ILE A 215 -0.84 19.44 -2.87
C ILE A 215 -0.55 20.73 -2.09
N SER A 216 -0.59 20.70 -0.77
CA SER A 216 -0.54 21.91 0.08
C SER A 216 0.76 22.71 -0.07
N ASP A 217 1.88 22.04 -0.40
CA ASP A 217 3.18 22.70 -0.52
C ASP A 217 3.41 23.30 -1.94
N VAL A 218 2.63 22.89 -2.94
CA VAL A 218 2.73 23.40 -4.33
C VAL A 218 1.56 24.29 -4.74
N LYS A 219 0.38 24.11 -4.16
CA LYS A 219 -0.85 24.88 -4.44
C LYS A 219 -1.60 25.21 -3.14
N PRO A 220 -0.99 25.96 -2.22
CA PRO A 220 -1.52 26.16 -0.86
C PRO A 220 -2.95 26.72 -0.85
N ASP A 221 -3.26 27.73 -1.66
CA ASP A 221 -4.59 28.35 -1.70
C ASP A 221 -5.67 27.36 -2.16
N LYS A 222 -5.39 26.61 -3.22
CA LYS A 222 -6.30 25.58 -3.72
C LYS A 222 -6.44 24.43 -2.71
N ALA A 223 -5.36 24.03 -2.08
CA ALA A 223 -5.37 23.00 -1.06
C ALA A 223 -6.27 23.39 0.10
N GLN A 224 -6.14 24.59 0.62
CA GLN A 224 -7.00 25.11 1.69
C GLN A 224 -8.47 25.16 1.25
N GLU A 225 -8.77 25.69 0.08
CA GLU A 225 -10.14 25.79 -0.43
C GLU A 225 -10.79 24.40 -0.55
N GLU A 226 -10.12 23.43 -1.19
CA GLU A 226 -10.65 22.08 -1.39
C GLU A 226 -10.80 21.32 -0.06
N PHE A 227 -9.86 21.50 0.86
CA PHE A 227 -9.91 20.89 2.19
C PHE A 227 -11.10 21.41 3.00
N GLU A 228 -11.24 22.72 3.14
CA GLU A 228 -12.31 23.35 3.91
C GLU A 228 -13.68 23.05 3.31
N LYS A 229 -13.80 23.06 1.98
CA LYS A 229 -15.03 22.69 1.28
C LYS A 229 -15.44 21.24 1.57
N ALA A 230 -14.49 20.30 1.48
CA ALA A 230 -14.73 18.89 1.76
C ALA A 230 -15.10 18.66 3.24
N MET A 231 -14.38 19.28 4.16
CA MET A 231 -14.65 19.22 5.59
C MET A 231 -16.07 19.71 5.91
N ASN A 232 -16.49 20.84 5.36
CA ASN A 232 -17.82 21.42 5.59
C ASN A 232 -18.98 20.60 4.98
N SER A 233 -18.69 19.72 4.00
CA SER A 233 -19.66 18.80 3.38
C SER A 233 -19.86 17.51 4.19
N GLY A 234 -19.05 17.27 5.23
CA GLY A 234 -19.08 16.09 6.09
C GLY A 234 -18.07 15.02 5.65
N TYR A 235 -17.37 14.46 6.61
CA TYR A 235 -16.23 13.57 6.43
C TYR A 235 -16.31 12.36 7.38
N ILE A 236 -15.38 11.42 7.27
CA ILE A 236 -15.21 10.29 8.20
C ILE A 236 -14.68 10.83 9.52
N ALA A 237 -15.57 10.97 10.50
CA ALA A 237 -15.25 11.54 11.81
C ALA A 237 -15.07 10.49 12.90
N THR A 238 -15.55 9.27 12.68
CA THR A 238 -15.51 8.18 13.67
C THR A 238 -15.23 6.84 13.01
N ALA A 239 -14.74 5.87 13.77
CA ALA A 239 -14.47 4.52 13.30
C ALA A 239 -15.66 3.81 12.64
N SER A 240 -16.91 4.19 12.98
CA SER A 240 -18.11 3.63 12.32
C SER A 240 -18.25 4.04 10.85
N ASP A 241 -17.54 5.07 10.43
CA ASP A 241 -17.53 5.59 9.08
C ASP A 241 -16.27 5.17 8.29
N ASP A 242 -15.29 4.53 8.94
CA ASP A 242 -14.03 4.12 8.32
C ASP A 242 -14.27 3.31 7.05
N ALA A 243 -13.59 3.69 5.98
CA ALA A 243 -13.72 3.07 4.68
C ALA A 243 -12.58 2.06 4.43
N TYR A 244 -12.94 0.80 4.28
CA TYR A 244 -12.03 -0.30 3.95
C TYR A 244 -12.74 -1.38 3.15
N VAL A 245 -12.01 -2.13 2.33
CA VAL A 245 -12.49 -3.30 1.63
C VAL A 245 -12.59 -4.46 2.62
N VAL A 246 -13.73 -5.15 2.62
CA VAL A 246 -13.97 -6.31 3.49
C VAL A 246 -13.49 -7.57 2.79
N TYR A 247 -12.55 -8.25 3.41
CA TYR A 247 -11.99 -9.52 2.94
C TYR A 247 -12.48 -10.70 3.78
N SER A 248 -12.32 -11.90 3.27
CA SER A 248 -12.71 -13.16 3.93
C SER A 248 -11.47 -13.92 4.40
N ASP A 249 -11.65 -14.82 5.37
CA ASP A 249 -10.63 -15.71 5.89
C ASP A 249 -10.31 -16.92 4.99
N LYS A 250 -10.73 -16.87 3.72
CA LYS A 250 -10.45 -17.96 2.81
C LYS A 250 -8.98 -18.31 2.78
N PRO A 251 -8.68 -19.60 2.80
CA PRO A 251 -7.29 -20.02 2.76
C PRO A 251 -6.62 -19.54 1.47
N TYR A 252 -5.45 -18.98 1.64
CA TYR A 252 -4.52 -18.75 0.56
C TYR A 252 -4.18 -20.08 -0.12
N THR A 253 -4.31 -20.17 -1.42
CA THR A 253 -3.88 -21.31 -2.20
C THR A 253 -2.38 -21.26 -2.41
N GLU A 254 -1.70 -22.40 -2.31
CA GLU A 254 -0.25 -22.50 -2.26
C GLU A 254 0.49 -21.68 -3.31
N TYR A 255 1.51 -20.95 -2.87
CA TYR A 255 2.52 -20.34 -3.72
C TYR A 255 3.69 -21.32 -3.94
N PRO A 256 4.41 -21.37 -5.05
CA PRO A 256 4.13 -20.67 -6.31
C PRO A 256 3.48 -21.63 -7.29
N GLY A 257 2.42 -21.33 -7.84
CA GLY A 257 1.90 -22.11 -8.95
C GLY A 257 0.42 -22.40 -8.89
N SER A 258 -0.23 -21.98 -7.82
CA SER A 258 -1.66 -21.88 -7.84
C SER A 258 -2.03 -20.64 -8.65
N VAL A 259 -2.74 -20.85 -9.73
CA VAL A 259 -3.26 -19.76 -10.58
C VAL A 259 -4.53 -19.12 -9.99
N ASP A 260 -5.05 -19.68 -8.92
CA ASP A 260 -6.31 -19.28 -8.32
C ASP A 260 -6.07 -18.45 -7.06
N TYR A 261 -5.55 -17.23 -7.24
CA TYR A 261 -5.55 -16.25 -6.17
C TYR A 261 -6.98 -15.80 -5.91
N ASP A 262 -7.46 -16.03 -4.71
CA ASP A 262 -8.78 -15.60 -4.32
C ASP A 262 -8.74 -14.09 -4.02
N LEU A 263 -9.30 -13.29 -4.93
CA LEU A 263 -9.42 -11.83 -4.75
C LEU A 263 -10.18 -11.44 -3.48
N ARG A 264 -10.87 -12.37 -2.83
CA ARG A 264 -11.63 -12.13 -1.61
C ARG A 264 -10.78 -12.18 -0.34
N THR A 265 -9.49 -12.41 -0.45
CA THR A 265 -8.53 -12.36 0.66
C THR A 265 -7.62 -11.15 0.54
N ASN A 266 -7.16 -10.61 1.68
CA ASN A 266 -6.17 -9.54 1.68
C ASN A 266 -4.78 -10.10 1.39
N ASN A 267 -4.37 -10.02 0.15
CA ASN A 267 -3.09 -10.57 -0.27
C ASN A 267 -1.88 -9.70 0.11
N LEU A 268 -2.08 -8.42 0.44
CA LEU A 268 -1.00 -7.62 1.03
C LEU A 268 -0.57 -8.20 2.38
N CYS A 269 -1.53 -8.47 3.26
CA CYS A 269 -1.24 -9.06 4.57
C CYS A 269 -0.56 -10.43 4.44
N GLN A 270 -1.02 -11.26 3.52
CA GLN A 270 -0.43 -12.58 3.29
C GLN A 270 1.01 -12.53 2.77
N ILE A 271 1.30 -11.61 1.83
CA ILE A 271 2.63 -11.55 1.21
C ILE A 271 3.69 -11.01 2.17
N LEU A 272 3.28 -10.25 3.19
CA LEU A 272 4.18 -9.71 4.22
C LEU A 272 4.72 -10.81 5.14
N TYR A 273 4.02 -11.91 5.32
CA TYR A 273 4.54 -13.08 6.03
C TYR A 273 5.78 -13.68 5.36
N GLY A 274 5.95 -13.44 4.06
CA GLY A 274 7.04 -13.96 3.25
C GLY A 274 6.61 -15.14 2.38
N GLN A 275 7.44 -15.49 1.40
CA GLN A 275 7.18 -16.61 0.51
C GLN A 275 7.35 -17.96 1.17
N ASP A 276 8.23 -18.01 2.16
CA ASP A 276 8.51 -19.19 2.97
C ASP A 276 9.10 -18.78 4.32
N ALA A 277 9.19 -19.73 5.25
CA ALA A 277 9.85 -19.51 6.53
C ALA A 277 11.35 -19.19 6.41
N GLY A 278 11.91 -19.33 5.20
CA GLY A 278 13.30 -19.05 4.88
C GLY A 278 13.58 -17.60 4.53
N SER A 279 12.55 -16.86 4.11
CA SER A 279 12.69 -15.48 3.60
C SER A 279 11.60 -14.57 4.17
N PRO A 280 11.47 -14.45 5.49
CA PRO A 280 10.46 -13.63 6.10
C PRO A 280 10.71 -12.15 5.80
N THR A 281 9.63 -11.39 5.69
CA THR A 281 9.69 -9.93 5.72
C THR A 281 9.80 -9.50 7.18
N LEU A 282 10.82 -8.72 7.50
CA LEU A 282 11.12 -8.31 8.87
C LEU A 282 10.79 -6.84 9.07
N VAL A 283 10.41 -6.47 10.28
CA VAL A 283 10.15 -5.07 10.64
C VAL A 283 11.45 -4.28 10.57
N CYS A 284 11.42 -3.16 9.85
CA CYS A 284 12.58 -2.29 9.69
C CYS A 284 12.95 -1.58 10.99
N SER A 285 14.24 -1.34 11.18
CA SER A 285 14.77 -0.61 12.33
C SER A 285 14.15 0.78 12.48
N MET A 286 13.77 1.43 11.38
CA MET A 286 13.12 2.74 11.44
C MET A 286 11.79 2.67 12.17
N LEU A 287 10.92 1.71 11.81
CA LEU A 287 9.64 1.53 12.49
C LEU A 287 9.83 1.06 13.93
N PHE A 288 10.66 0.04 14.13
CA PHE A 288 10.92 -0.51 15.46
C PHE A 288 11.44 0.55 16.42
N ASN A 289 12.48 1.29 16.02
CA ASN A 289 13.12 2.27 16.88
C ASN A 289 12.24 3.51 17.13
N GLN A 290 11.44 3.91 16.15
CA GLN A 290 10.47 5.00 16.34
C GLN A 290 9.44 4.64 17.42
N LEU A 291 8.88 3.43 17.36
CA LEU A 291 7.95 2.95 18.38
C LEU A 291 8.63 2.80 19.75
N LYS A 292 9.87 2.27 19.78
CA LYS A 292 10.63 2.08 21.03
C LYS A 292 11.01 3.40 21.69
N LYS A 293 11.50 4.37 20.91
CA LYS A 293 11.94 5.70 21.38
C LYS A 293 10.83 6.46 22.10
N THR A 294 9.59 6.32 21.66
CA THR A 294 8.44 7.01 22.22
C THR A 294 7.67 6.20 23.28
N ASN A 295 8.17 5.00 23.63
CA ASN A 295 7.46 4.04 24.48
C ASN A 295 6.04 3.75 23.94
N ASP A 296 5.93 3.59 22.62
CA ASP A 296 4.65 3.39 21.94
C ASP A 296 4.05 2.03 22.29
N PRO A 297 2.82 1.97 22.82
CA PRO A 297 2.20 0.72 23.20
C PRO A 297 1.90 -0.19 21.99
N ARG A 298 1.93 0.33 20.76
CA ARG A 298 1.80 -0.46 19.54
C ARG A 298 3.01 -1.35 19.27
N LEU A 299 4.19 -1.08 19.86
CA LEU A 299 5.44 -1.78 19.53
C LEU A 299 5.25 -3.29 19.54
N TYR A 300 4.92 -3.88 20.67
CA TYR A 300 4.79 -5.34 20.78
C TYR A 300 3.39 -5.87 20.46
N ARG A 301 2.56 -5.05 19.82
CA ARG A 301 1.34 -5.45 19.12
C ARG A 301 1.60 -5.60 17.62
N ILE A 302 2.49 -4.76 17.09
CA ILE A 302 2.92 -4.79 15.68
C ILE A 302 4.10 -5.75 15.49
N VAL A 303 5.05 -5.75 16.43
CA VAL A 303 6.31 -6.51 16.35
C VAL A 303 6.26 -7.72 17.26
N ARG A 304 6.58 -8.89 16.72
CA ARG A 304 6.63 -10.14 17.45
C ARG A 304 7.90 -10.93 17.09
N HIS A 305 8.15 -11.99 17.83
CA HIS A 305 9.21 -12.95 17.56
C HIS A 305 8.59 -14.34 17.48
N TYR A 306 8.73 -15.00 16.33
CA TYR A 306 8.11 -16.30 16.13
C TYR A 306 9.13 -17.37 15.80
N TYR A 307 8.92 -18.55 16.36
CA TYR A 307 9.56 -19.79 15.93
C TYR A 307 8.54 -20.61 15.13
N ASN A 308 8.75 -20.77 13.84
CA ASN A 308 7.84 -21.54 13.00
C ASN A 308 8.26 -23.00 12.94
N ILE A 309 7.47 -23.89 13.54
CA ILE A 309 7.73 -25.34 13.56
C ILE A 309 7.45 -26.04 12.23
N LYS A 310 6.63 -25.44 11.37
CA LYS A 310 6.24 -26.02 10.08
C LYS A 310 7.19 -25.70 8.94
N ARG A 311 8.22 -24.92 9.18
CA ARG A 311 9.40 -24.54 8.37
C ARG A 311 9.21 -24.20 6.89
N ASN A 312 8.24 -24.79 6.20
CA ASN A 312 8.03 -24.65 4.74
C ASN A 312 6.64 -24.14 4.38
N LYS A 313 5.87 -23.61 5.30
CA LYS A 313 4.54 -23.10 5.00
C LYS A 313 4.52 -21.59 4.90
N VAL A 314 3.92 -21.13 3.82
CA VAL A 314 3.80 -19.75 3.37
C VAL A 314 2.57 -19.07 3.99
N ARG A 315 2.18 -19.43 5.23
CA ARG A 315 0.94 -18.87 5.76
C ARG A 315 1.13 -18.27 7.13
N PRO A 316 0.45 -17.16 7.43
CA PRO A 316 0.18 -16.76 8.80
C PRO A 316 -0.75 -17.79 9.43
N ASP A 317 -0.19 -18.90 9.85
CA ASP A 317 -0.87 -20.01 10.50
C ASP A 317 -0.55 -19.94 11.99
N LYS A 318 -1.52 -19.51 12.78
CA LYS A 318 -1.37 -19.40 14.24
C LYS A 318 -0.94 -20.71 14.89
N GLU A 319 -1.34 -21.85 14.32
CA GLU A 319 -0.97 -23.18 14.86
C GLU A 319 0.49 -23.55 14.62
N GLY A 320 1.14 -22.99 13.61
CA GLY A 320 2.53 -23.29 13.25
C GLY A 320 3.56 -22.40 13.93
N ASN A 321 3.15 -21.29 14.53
CA ASN A 321 4.04 -20.31 15.10
C ASN A 321 4.00 -20.34 16.63
N ILE A 322 5.16 -20.52 17.22
CA ILE A 322 5.38 -20.35 18.66
C ILE A 322 5.83 -18.92 18.87
N ASP A 323 5.08 -18.17 19.67
CA ASP A 323 5.44 -16.81 20.05
C ASP A 323 6.51 -16.83 21.13
N LEU A 324 7.66 -16.27 20.81
CA LEU A 324 8.82 -16.16 21.68
C LEU A 324 9.11 -14.71 22.11
N THR A 325 8.19 -13.79 21.89
CA THR A 325 8.44 -12.36 22.08
C THR A 325 8.94 -12.04 23.48
N ASP A 326 8.28 -12.53 24.52
CA ASP A 326 8.69 -12.27 25.90
C ASP A 326 9.99 -12.98 26.27
N ASP A 327 10.19 -14.20 25.78
CA ASP A 327 11.42 -14.97 25.99
C ASP A 327 12.63 -14.25 25.34
N ILE A 328 12.50 -13.80 24.10
CA ILE A 328 13.56 -13.11 23.37
C ILE A 328 13.88 -11.77 24.02
N ARG A 329 12.88 -10.99 24.37
CA ARG A 329 13.07 -9.70 25.08
C ARG A 329 13.80 -9.91 26.40
N LYS A 330 13.35 -10.87 27.19
CA LYS A 330 14.00 -11.20 28.46
C LYS A 330 15.42 -11.72 28.26
N TYR A 331 15.65 -12.59 27.27
CA TYR A 331 16.98 -13.11 26.96
C TYR A 331 17.96 -11.98 26.62
N PHE A 332 17.56 -11.03 25.77
CA PHE A 332 18.42 -9.89 25.44
C PHE A 332 18.68 -9.00 26.65
N ALA A 333 17.65 -8.68 27.42
CA ALA A 333 17.78 -7.87 28.64
C ALA A 333 18.70 -8.53 29.68
N ASP A 334 18.56 -9.81 29.93
CA ASP A 334 19.39 -10.58 30.88
C ASP A 334 20.87 -10.65 30.45
N ASN A 335 21.12 -10.52 29.14
CA ASN A 335 22.48 -10.48 28.58
C ASN A 335 23.02 -9.05 28.33
N GLY A 336 22.31 -8.03 28.81
CA GLY A 336 22.70 -6.62 28.60
C GLY A 336 22.70 -6.18 27.15
N ARG A 337 21.81 -6.77 26.35
CA ARG A 337 21.68 -6.51 24.91
C ARG A 337 20.27 -6.03 24.57
N ASP A 338 20.18 -5.27 23.50
CA ASP A 338 18.93 -4.86 22.90
C ASP A 338 18.54 -5.78 21.73
N GLU A 339 17.24 -5.83 21.43
CA GLU A 339 16.73 -6.45 20.23
C GLU A 339 17.33 -5.76 18.99
N MET A 340 17.65 -6.55 17.97
CA MET A 340 18.33 -6.07 16.77
C MET A 340 17.42 -6.12 15.54
N PRO A 341 16.68 -5.06 15.26
CA PRO A 341 15.86 -4.96 14.04
C PRO A 341 16.73 -4.86 12.79
N CYS A 342 16.14 -5.17 11.65
CA CYS A 342 16.82 -5.08 10.37
C CYS A 342 16.91 -3.64 9.89
N ASN A 343 18.12 -3.21 9.52
CA ASN A 343 18.31 -1.90 8.88
C ASN A 343 17.78 -1.91 7.43
N PRO A 344 17.25 -0.77 6.95
CA PRO A 344 16.90 -0.64 5.55
C PRO A 344 18.12 -0.90 4.66
N GLY A 345 17.94 -1.66 3.61
CA GLY A 345 19.03 -1.98 2.70
C GLY A 345 20.08 -2.94 3.25
N ALA A 346 19.95 -3.42 4.47
CA ALA A 346 20.88 -4.42 4.97
C ALA A 346 20.57 -5.78 4.33
N ALA A 347 21.59 -6.42 3.80
CA ALA A 347 21.56 -7.83 3.43
C ALA A 347 21.52 -8.69 4.70
N SER A 348 20.47 -8.54 5.47
CA SER A 348 20.42 -9.04 6.83
C SER A 348 19.96 -10.48 6.93
N TRP A 349 19.57 -11.09 5.84
CA TRP A 349 19.14 -12.47 5.89
C TRP A 349 20.31 -13.46 6.15
N HIS A 350 21.54 -13.07 5.88
CA HIS A 350 22.74 -13.82 6.23
C HIS A 350 23.39 -13.39 7.55
N ASN A 351 23.09 -12.19 8.02
CA ASN A 351 23.62 -11.69 9.28
C ASN A 351 22.67 -11.97 10.44
N TRP A 352 22.30 -13.24 10.58
CA TRP A 352 21.61 -13.71 11.76
C TRP A 352 22.59 -13.70 12.92
N VAL A 353 22.53 -12.61 13.66
CA VAL A 353 23.36 -12.47 14.84
C VAL A 353 22.81 -13.34 15.95
N ASP A 354 23.70 -14.18 16.46
CA ASP A 354 23.56 -14.95 17.68
C ASP A 354 22.48 -16.04 17.67
N ALA A 355 22.95 -17.24 17.51
CA ALA A 355 22.22 -18.42 17.89
C ALA A 355 21.87 -18.31 19.39
N VAL A 356 20.61 -18.01 19.67
CA VAL A 356 20.07 -18.15 21.01
C VAL A 356 19.99 -19.64 21.32
N ASP A 357 20.49 -20.03 22.49
CA ASP A 357 20.33 -21.40 22.95
C ASP A 357 18.86 -21.66 23.33
N ALA A 358 18.20 -22.57 22.65
CA ALA A 358 16.79 -22.90 22.88
C ALA A 358 16.51 -23.28 24.33
N SER A 359 17.48 -23.90 25.03
CA SER A 359 17.35 -24.28 26.44
C SER A 359 17.21 -23.07 27.38
N LYS A 360 17.57 -21.88 26.91
CA LYS A 360 17.49 -20.62 27.68
C LYS A 360 16.20 -19.85 27.42
N LEU A 361 15.37 -20.33 26.51
CA LEU A 361 14.07 -19.76 26.23
C LEU A 361 12.98 -20.60 26.92
N PRO A 362 12.36 -20.13 28.00
CA PRO A 362 11.41 -20.92 28.80
C PRO A 362 10.30 -21.59 27.98
N THR A 363 9.77 -20.90 26.99
CA THR A 363 8.70 -21.44 26.11
C THR A 363 9.21 -22.55 25.20
N LEU A 364 10.45 -22.45 24.70
CA LEU A 364 11.01 -23.42 23.74
C LEU A 364 11.77 -24.58 24.41
N ALA A 365 12.32 -24.37 25.59
CA ALA A 365 13.15 -25.34 26.27
C ALA A 365 12.49 -26.73 26.43
N PRO A 366 11.23 -26.89 26.87
CA PRO A 366 10.59 -28.20 26.98
C PRO A 366 10.43 -28.92 25.64
N LEU A 367 10.20 -28.16 24.57
CA LEU A 367 10.05 -28.68 23.21
C LEU A 367 11.40 -29.09 22.64
N ALA A 368 12.45 -28.30 22.90
CA ALA A 368 13.81 -28.61 22.51
C ALA A 368 14.39 -29.81 23.25
N GLU A 369 14.00 -30.06 24.50
CA GLU A 369 14.36 -31.26 25.24
C GLU A 369 13.68 -32.50 24.65
N ALA A 370 12.41 -32.40 24.27
CA ALA A 370 11.65 -33.50 23.69
C ALA A 370 12.07 -33.83 22.24
N ASP A 371 12.45 -32.85 21.46
CA ASP A 371 12.84 -32.99 20.05
C ASP A 371 14.01 -32.04 19.69
N PRO A 372 15.24 -32.37 20.12
CA PRO A 372 16.41 -31.50 19.90
C PRO A 372 16.72 -31.24 18.42
N VAL A 373 16.41 -32.18 17.54
CA VAL A 373 16.69 -32.07 16.10
C VAL A 373 15.84 -30.96 15.46
N ASN A 374 14.59 -30.85 15.88
CA ASN A 374 13.68 -29.86 15.31
C ASN A 374 13.79 -28.50 15.98
N TYR A 375 14.09 -28.39 17.25
CA TYR A 375 14.04 -27.14 17.99
C TYR A 375 15.39 -26.47 18.23
N ASN A 376 16.52 -27.20 18.14
CA ASN A 376 17.87 -26.65 18.28
C ASN A 376 18.51 -26.26 16.92
N ASN A 377 17.72 -26.11 15.86
CA ASN A 377 18.27 -25.65 14.59
C ASN A 377 18.65 -24.16 14.70
N SER A 378 19.94 -23.89 14.58
CA SER A 378 20.53 -22.55 14.77
C SER A 378 19.93 -21.51 13.81
N ASP A 379 19.66 -21.87 12.56
CA ASP A 379 19.14 -20.94 11.58
C ASP A 379 17.72 -20.46 11.91
N TYR A 380 16.85 -21.36 12.35
CA TYR A 380 15.48 -21.00 12.73
C TYR A 380 15.42 -20.22 14.04
N LEU A 381 16.28 -20.54 14.99
CA LEU A 381 16.40 -19.77 16.22
C LEU A 381 16.97 -18.40 15.97
N ALA A 382 17.99 -18.29 15.13
CA ALA A 382 18.54 -16.99 14.74
C ALA A 382 17.49 -16.10 14.04
N ARG A 383 16.65 -16.69 13.20
CA ARG A 383 15.51 -15.96 12.59
C ARG A 383 14.49 -15.51 13.63
N ALA A 384 14.18 -16.33 14.62
CA ALA A 384 13.26 -16.00 15.70
C ALA A 384 13.72 -14.80 16.55
N THR A 385 15.02 -14.49 16.57
CA THR A 385 15.55 -13.30 17.27
C THR A 385 15.28 -12.00 16.53
N ARG A 386 14.86 -12.04 15.26
CA ARG A 386 14.53 -10.85 14.47
C ARG A 386 13.08 -10.43 14.69
N PRO A 387 12.79 -9.13 14.61
CA PRO A 387 11.42 -8.64 14.74
C PRO A 387 10.62 -8.93 13.47
N TRP A 388 9.57 -9.70 13.63
CA TRP A 388 8.59 -10.01 12.58
C TRP A 388 7.37 -9.11 12.74
N LEU A 389 6.60 -8.96 11.66
CA LEU A 389 5.26 -8.40 11.77
C LEU A 389 4.38 -9.36 12.57
N SER A 390 3.51 -8.81 13.40
CA SER A 390 2.54 -9.63 14.12
C SER A 390 1.61 -10.36 13.16
N ILE A 391 1.43 -11.65 13.41
CA ILE A 391 0.53 -12.49 12.62
C ILE A 391 -0.92 -11.98 12.60
N ASP A 392 -1.32 -11.21 13.63
CA ASP A 392 -2.63 -10.57 13.66
C ASP A 392 -2.81 -9.54 12.53
N LEU A 393 -1.71 -8.99 11.98
CA LEU A 393 -1.71 -8.07 10.84
C LEU A 393 -1.51 -8.78 9.48
N GLU A 394 -1.35 -10.10 9.48
CA GLU A 394 -1.04 -10.91 8.30
C GLU A 394 -2.16 -11.89 7.94
N MET A 395 -3.33 -11.77 8.58
CA MET A 395 -4.46 -12.65 8.34
C MET A 395 -5.17 -12.32 7.02
N ASN A 396 -5.79 -13.33 6.43
CA ASN A 396 -6.48 -13.24 5.14
C ASN A 396 -7.65 -12.23 5.14
N ASP A 397 -8.32 -12.09 6.28
CA ASP A 397 -9.49 -11.25 6.49
C ASP A 397 -9.16 -9.87 7.05
N CYS A 398 -7.89 -9.52 7.15
CA CYS A 398 -7.48 -8.16 7.50
C CYS A 398 -8.12 -7.16 6.54
N PRO A 399 -8.65 -6.02 7.04
CA PRO A 399 -9.28 -5.03 6.19
C PRO A 399 -8.30 -4.39 5.20
N GLY A 400 -8.75 -4.15 3.98
CA GLY A 400 -8.00 -3.37 3.00
C GLY A 400 -8.28 -1.88 3.19
N ILE A 401 -7.47 -1.18 3.95
CA ILE A 401 -7.70 0.21 4.36
C ILE A 401 -7.71 1.16 3.15
N LEU A 402 -8.80 1.91 3.00
CA LEU A 402 -8.91 3.00 2.02
C LEU A 402 -8.63 4.36 2.70
N ILE A 403 -9.39 4.70 3.73
CA ILE A 403 -9.15 5.87 4.59
C ILE A 403 -9.92 5.70 5.91
N THR A 404 -9.34 6.17 7.01
CA THR A 404 -9.91 6.04 8.35
C THR A 404 -10.07 7.37 9.06
N SER A 405 -10.90 7.38 10.09
CA SER A 405 -11.05 8.53 11.00
C SER A 405 -9.72 8.93 11.65
N ALA A 406 -8.85 7.97 11.93
CA ALA A 406 -7.51 8.25 12.46
C ALA A 406 -6.68 9.10 11.49
N GLU A 407 -6.70 8.78 10.20
CA GLU A 407 -6.02 9.58 9.19
C GLU A 407 -6.64 10.97 9.06
N VAL A 408 -7.96 11.04 9.03
CA VAL A 408 -8.67 12.34 8.92
C VAL A 408 -8.33 13.25 10.09
N GLU A 409 -8.21 12.71 11.30
CA GLU A 409 -7.78 13.50 12.47
C GLU A 409 -6.34 14.02 12.31
N PHE A 410 -5.41 13.24 11.76
CA PHE A 410 -4.07 13.74 11.46
C PHE A 410 -4.08 14.81 10.34
N LEU A 411 -4.92 14.68 9.33
CA LEU A 411 -5.11 15.72 8.31
C LEU A 411 -5.67 17.01 8.90
N LEU A 412 -6.63 16.92 9.84
CA LEU A 412 -7.17 18.07 10.57
C LEU A 412 -6.13 18.70 11.49
N ALA A 413 -5.29 17.89 12.14
CA ALA A 413 -4.19 18.39 12.97
C ALA A 413 -3.21 19.21 12.13
N GLU A 414 -2.81 18.72 10.96
CA GLU A 414 -1.91 19.45 10.07
C GLU A 414 -2.57 20.70 9.47
N ALA A 415 -3.86 20.63 9.11
CA ALA A 415 -4.61 21.78 8.64
C ALA A 415 -4.71 22.89 9.71
N ALA A 416 -4.94 22.50 10.97
CA ALA A 416 -4.94 23.46 12.10
C ALA A 416 -3.57 24.08 12.32
N ASP A 417 -2.49 23.29 12.20
CA ASP A 417 -1.10 23.80 12.31
C ASP A 417 -0.77 24.78 11.18
N LYS A 418 -1.25 24.52 9.95
CA LYS A 418 -1.16 25.46 8.81
C LYS A 418 -2.02 26.72 8.96
N GLY A 419 -2.87 26.81 10.00
CA GLY A 419 -3.77 27.94 10.24
C GLY A 419 -5.02 27.95 9.33
N TRP A 420 -5.39 26.81 8.76
CA TRP A 420 -6.64 26.67 7.99
C TRP A 420 -7.87 26.74 8.92
N ASN A 421 -9.01 27.08 8.36
CA ASN A 421 -10.24 27.28 9.13
C ASN A 421 -10.90 25.93 9.49
N VAL A 422 -10.29 25.23 10.44
CA VAL A 422 -10.80 23.98 11.01
C VAL A 422 -11.24 24.22 12.46
N SER A 423 -12.23 23.45 12.92
CA SER A 423 -12.64 23.49 14.34
C SER A 423 -11.65 22.71 15.19
N GLY A 424 -11.36 23.15 16.41
CA GLY A 424 -10.37 22.50 17.28
C GLY A 424 -8.96 23.08 17.12
N THR A 425 -7.99 22.39 17.68
CA THR A 425 -6.56 22.77 17.64
C THR A 425 -5.75 21.64 17.06
N ALA A 426 -4.55 21.95 16.56
CA ALA A 426 -3.61 20.93 16.10
C ALA A 426 -3.35 19.85 17.18
N GLN A 427 -3.20 20.26 18.45
CA GLN A 427 -3.01 19.34 19.58
C GLN A 427 -4.22 18.43 19.77
N SER A 428 -5.46 18.96 19.78
CA SER A 428 -6.65 18.14 19.99
C SER A 428 -6.89 17.11 18.89
N HIS A 429 -6.66 17.49 17.63
CA HIS A 429 -6.77 16.57 16.51
C HIS A 429 -5.64 15.53 16.48
N TYR A 430 -4.43 15.95 16.83
CA TYR A 430 -3.31 15.01 16.97
C TYR A 430 -3.62 13.93 18.03
N GLU A 431 -4.09 14.33 19.22
CA GLU A 431 -4.45 13.39 20.28
C GLU A 431 -5.59 12.45 19.86
N ALA A 432 -6.60 12.98 19.17
CA ALA A 432 -7.70 12.19 18.63
C ALA A 432 -7.21 11.19 17.57
N GLY A 433 -6.31 11.62 16.66
CA GLY A 433 -5.70 10.77 15.65
C GLY A 433 -4.87 9.63 16.23
N VAL A 434 -4.06 9.93 17.27
CA VAL A 434 -3.28 8.91 17.99
C VAL A 434 -4.20 7.89 18.64
N ARG A 435 -5.24 8.33 19.35
CA ARG A 435 -6.23 7.46 19.97
C ARG A 435 -6.90 6.57 18.91
N ALA A 436 -7.47 7.19 17.88
CA ALA A 436 -8.16 6.47 16.81
C ALA A 436 -7.26 5.46 16.09
N SER A 437 -5.97 5.77 15.90
CA SER A 437 -4.98 4.86 15.33
C SER A 437 -4.75 3.62 16.20
N MET A 438 -4.70 3.76 17.52
CA MET A 438 -4.54 2.63 18.44
C MET A 438 -5.83 1.81 18.57
N GLU A 439 -6.98 2.47 18.60
CA GLU A 439 -8.29 1.83 18.58
C GLU A 439 -8.55 1.09 17.27
N MET A 440 -8.11 1.63 16.12
CA MET A 440 -8.15 0.93 14.83
C MET A 440 -7.37 -0.38 14.88
N LEU A 441 -6.16 -0.38 15.43
CA LEU A 441 -5.36 -1.59 15.61
C LEU A 441 -6.11 -2.62 16.48
N ASN A 442 -6.70 -2.17 17.60
CA ASN A 442 -7.49 -3.00 18.49
C ASN A 442 -8.73 -3.62 17.83
N ASN A 443 -9.42 -2.84 17.00
CA ASN A 443 -10.73 -3.22 16.47
C ASN A 443 -10.62 -4.06 15.18
N TYR A 444 -9.59 -3.82 14.38
CA TYR A 444 -9.50 -4.40 13.05
C TYR A 444 -8.46 -5.52 12.94
N TYR A 445 -7.48 -5.56 13.84
CA TYR A 445 -6.38 -6.51 13.72
C TYR A 445 -6.19 -7.39 14.97
N LEU A 446 -6.10 -6.77 16.15
CA LEU A 446 -5.71 -7.50 17.35
C LEU A 446 -6.82 -8.40 17.89
N THR A 447 -6.56 -9.68 17.93
CA THR A 447 -7.47 -10.67 18.52
C THR A 447 -7.28 -10.82 20.03
N SER A 448 -6.09 -10.48 20.53
CA SER A 448 -5.71 -10.53 21.94
C SER A 448 -4.71 -9.41 22.26
N ASN A 449 -4.31 -9.26 23.51
CA ASN A 449 -3.32 -8.27 23.94
C ASN A 449 -3.62 -6.85 23.43
N LYS A 450 -4.88 -6.44 23.49
CA LYS A 450 -5.34 -5.12 23.03
C LYS A 450 -4.67 -4.01 23.84
N ILE A 451 -4.47 -2.86 23.20
CA ILE A 451 -3.97 -1.65 23.85
C ILE A 451 -5.08 -1.12 24.74
N THR A 452 -4.80 -0.89 26.00
CA THR A 452 -5.76 -0.39 26.97
C THR A 452 -5.91 1.13 26.91
N ASP A 453 -7.03 1.66 27.41
CA ASP A 453 -7.24 3.11 27.50
C ASP A 453 -6.16 3.80 28.36
N ASP A 454 -5.69 3.15 29.42
CA ASP A 454 -4.62 3.68 30.26
C ASP A 454 -3.29 3.77 29.52
N GLU A 455 -2.95 2.78 28.67
CA GLU A 455 -1.76 2.83 27.80
C GLU A 455 -1.89 3.97 26.78
N ILE A 456 -3.06 4.12 26.15
CA ILE A 456 -3.34 5.20 25.18
C ILE A 456 -3.20 6.57 25.86
N ASN A 457 -3.85 6.77 27.00
CA ASN A 457 -3.80 8.03 27.73
C ASN A 457 -2.37 8.37 28.19
N THR A 458 -1.63 7.35 28.66
CA THR A 458 -0.23 7.51 29.09
C THR A 458 0.64 7.92 27.91
N PHE A 459 0.49 7.27 26.76
CA PHE A 459 1.27 7.60 25.56
C PHE A 459 0.99 9.05 25.10
N ILE A 460 -0.28 9.44 24.99
CA ILE A 460 -0.68 10.79 24.59
C ILE A 460 -0.08 11.84 25.54
N ALA A 461 -0.16 11.62 26.86
CA ALA A 461 0.37 12.55 27.85
C ALA A 461 1.91 12.68 27.79
N GLN A 462 2.61 11.60 27.42
CA GLN A 462 4.08 11.58 27.32
C GLN A 462 4.60 12.08 25.96
N ASN A 463 3.76 12.07 24.93
CA ASN A 463 4.12 12.43 23.56
C ASN A 463 3.21 13.55 23.01
N PRO A 464 3.26 14.76 23.57
CA PRO A 464 2.49 15.91 23.07
C PRO A 464 3.00 16.31 21.67
N LEU A 465 2.24 17.14 20.97
CA LEU A 465 2.58 17.60 19.61
C LEU A 465 3.97 18.25 19.49
N GLY A 466 4.44 18.91 20.55
CA GLY A 466 5.80 19.46 20.61
C GLY A 466 5.99 20.74 19.78
N SER A 467 7.26 21.10 19.56
CA SER A 467 7.65 22.32 18.85
C SER A 467 7.77 22.16 17.33
N ASN A 468 7.71 20.94 16.82
CA ASN A 468 7.66 20.62 15.38
C ASN A 468 6.40 19.79 15.07
N PRO A 469 5.23 20.45 14.96
CA PRO A 469 3.97 19.74 14.71
C PRO A 469 3.98 18.91 13.44
N LYS A 470 4.57 19.42 12.35
CA LYS A 470 4.66 18.71 11.06
C LYS A 470 5.34 17.34 11.23
N GLU A 471 6.47 17.27 11.94
CA GLU A 471 7.18 16.02 12.22
C GLU A 471 6.33 15.06 13.05
N THR A 472 5.78 15.56 14.15
CA THR A 472 5.05 14.72 15.12
C THR A 472 3.79 14.12 14.49
N ILE A 473 2.99 14.94 13.78
CA ILE A 473 1.77 14.50 13.09
C ILE A 473 2.11 13.48 12.00
N ASN A 474 3.06 13.82 11.13
CA ASN A 474 3.36 12.96 9.97
C ASN A 474 4.10 11.68 10.36
N THR A 475 4.84 11.66 11.46
CA THR A 475 5.40 10.43 12.03
C THR A 475 4.29 9.50 12.52
N GLN A 476 3.26 10.02 13.18
CA GLN A 476 2.12 9.22 13.62
C GLN A 476 1.25 8.75 12.44
N ALA A 477 1.05 9.59 11.44
CA ALA A 477 0.40 9.21 10.19
C ALA A 477 1.19 8.10 9.45
N TRP A 478 2.52 8.17 9.43
CA TRP A 478 3.36 7.13 8.87
C TRP A 478 3.19 5.79 9.62
N ILE A 479 3.15 5.78 10.94
CA ILE A 479 2.88 4.56 11.73
C ILE A 479 1.48 4.00 11.41
N LEU A 480 0.47 4.86 11.32
CA LEU A 480 -0.90 4.46 10.93
C LEU A 480 -0.91 3.77 9.56
N HIS A 481 -0.18 4.32 8.60
CA HIS A 481 -0.16 3.84 7.21
C HIS A 481 0.65 2.56 6.99
N LEU A 482 1.16 1.90 8.03
CA LEU A 482 1.71 0.55 7.93
C LEU A 482 0.75 -0.41 7.19
N THR A 483 -0.56 -0.24 7.41
CA THR A 483 -1.62 -1.05 6.80
C THR A 483 -2.15 -0.49 5.47
N ASN A 484 -1.62 0.66 5.03
CA ASN A 484 -1.84 1.27 3.71
C ASN A 484 -0.51 1.84 3.17
N PRO A 485 0.44 0.99 2.80
CA PRO A 485 1.81 1.42 2.53
C PRO A 485 1.95 2.34 1.32
N SER A 486 1.02 2.33 0.35
CA SER A 486 1.02 3.31 -0.74
C SER A 486 0.81 4.73 -0.23
N GLU A 487 -0.17 4.91 0.66
CA GLU A 487 -0.41 6.21 1.32
C GLU A 487 0.75 6.57 2.24
N GLY A 488 1.29 5.58 2.98
CA GLY A 488 2.47 5.78 3.82
C GLY A 488 3.67 6.30 3.04
N TRP A 489 3.96 5.72 1.87
CA TRP A 489 5.05 6.18 1.02
C TRP A 489 4.77 7.53 0.37
N ALA A 490 3.54 7.79 -0.04
CA ALA A 490 3.15 9.07 -0.60
C ALA A 490 3.23 10.20 0.44
N ASN A 491 2.69 9.99 1.64
CA ASN A 491 2.74 10.99 2.71
C ASN A 491 4.17 11.24 3.21
N LEU A 492 4.98 10.18 3.29
CA LEU A 492 6.40 10.27 3.64
C LEU A 492 7.16 11.21 2.68
N ARG A 493 6.95 11.06 1.36
CA ARG A 493 7.59 11.91 0.34
C ARG A 493 7.10 13.35 0.38
N ARG A 494 5.80 13.55 0.66
CA ARG A 494 5.21 14.89 0.78
C ARG A 494 5.73 15.65 2.00
N SER A 495 5.77 14.98 3.13
CA SER A 495 6.06 15.63 4.42
C SER A 495 7.54 15.63 4.76
N ASP A 496 8.33 14.71 4.20
CA ASP A 496 9.68 14.32 4.58
C ASP A 496 9.78 13.72 6.01
N TYR A 497 8.65 13.34 6.63
CA TYR A 497 8.64 12.79 7.99
C TYR A 497 7.92 11.43 8.09
N PRO A 498 8.42 10.51 8.96
CA PRO A 498 9.68 10.67 9.72
C PRO A 498 10.86 10.74 8.78
N ALA A 499 11.94 11.39 9.22
CA ALA A 499 13.15 11.37 8.45
C ALA A 499 13.68 9.94 8.36
N ILE A 500 13.65 9.40 7.15
CA ILE A 500 14.09 8.04 6.86
C ILE A 500 15.61 7.97 6.74
N LEU A 501 16.17 6.77 6.92
CA LEU A 501 17.59 6.55 6.73
C LEU A 501 18.02 6.90 5.30
N ASP A 502 18.97 7.82 5.19
CA ASP A 502 19.70 8.08 3.96
C ASP A 502 20.68 6.95 3.69
N ARG A 503 20.38 6.13 2.69
CA ARG A 503 21.19 4.95 2.35
C ARG A 503 22.49 5.28 1.65
N THR A 504 22.65 6.49 1.13
CA THR A 504 23.92 6.92 0.50
C THR A 504 25.10 6.81 1.45
N ARG A 505 24.83 6.72 2.74
CA ARG A 505 25.82 6.64 3.81
C ARG A 505 26.01 5.26 4.39
N LEU A 506 25.23 4.29 3.92
CA LEU A 506 25.49 2.91 4.26
C LEU A 506 26.66 2.42 3.41
N GLU A 507 27.69 1.82 4.03
CA GLU A 507 28.75 1.16 3.27
C GLU A 507 28.14 0.12 2.33
N SER A 508 28.76 -0.07 1.17
CA SER A 508 28.31 -1.06 0.20
C SER A 508 28.11 -2.42 0.87
N PHE A 509 26.93 -2.96 0.70
CA PHE A 509 26.58 -4.28 1.23
C PHE A 509 27.25 -5.34 0.37
N SER A 510 28.15 -6.11 0.97
CA SER A 510 28.98 -7.08 0.25
C SER A 510 28.45 -8.51 0.27
N ASP A 511 27.22 -8.75 0.71
CA ASP A 511 26.70 -10.11 0.90
C ASP A 511 26.17 -10.77 -0.39
N GLY A 512 26.78 -10.45 -1.54
CA GLY A 512 26.46 -11.08 -2.83
C GLY A 512 25.35 -10.37 -3.62
N PHE A 513 24.78 -9.28 -3.09
CA PHE A 513 23.85 -8.44 -3.83
C PHE A 513 24.59 -7.32 -4.53
N VAL A 514 24.28 -7.10 -5.80
CA VAL A 514 24.75 -5.97 -6.58
C VAL A 514 23.71 -4.87 -6.49
N CYS A 515 24.11 -3.71 -5.98
CA CYS A 515 23.24 -2.55 -5.95
C CYS A 515 23.39 -1.77 -7.26
N ASP A 516 22.27 -1.47 -7.94
CA ASP A 516 22.28 -0.79 -9.24
C ASP A 516 22.66 0.67 -9.11
N ASP A 517 22.26 1.30 -8.00
CA ASP A 517 22.62 2.67 -7.68
C ASP A 517 23.77 2.70 -6.67
N SER A 518 24.96 3.10 -7.14
CA SER A 518 26.14 3.23 -6.29
C SER A 518 25.96 4.27 -5.18
N ASN A 519 25.05 5.22 -5.38
CA ASN A 519 24.73 6.26 -4.40
C ASN A 519 23.63 5.84 -3.43
N MET A 520 22.93 4.73 -3.70
CA MET A 520 21.85 4.23 -2.85
C MET A 520 20.74 5.26 -2.57
N ASN A 521 20.54 6.24 -3.47
CA ASN A 521 19.51 7.24 -3.34
C ASN A 521 18.12 6.59 -3.33
N MET A 522 17.24 7.10 -2.49
CA MET A 522 15.87 6.60 -2.44
C MET A 522 15.10 7.01 -3.68
N PRO A 523 14.50 6.05 -4.40
CA PRO A 523 13.54 6.38 -5.44
C PRO A 523 12.33 7.16 -4.90
N THR A 524 11.89 8.12 -5.67
CA THR A 524 10.71 8.96 -5.36
C THR A 524 9.48 8.55 -6.17
N ARG A 525 9.65 7.63 -7.13
CA ARG A 525 8.61 7.02 -7.95
C ARG A 525 9.06 5.65 -8.44
N LEU A 526 8.17 4.84 -8.96
CA LEU A 526 8.54 3.67 -9.75
C LEU A 526 8.72 4.07 -11.21
N LYS A 527 9.58 3.32 -11.93
CA LYS A 527 9.71 3.48 -13.40
C LYS A 527 8.46 2.94 -14.09
N TYR A 528 8.18 3.51 -15.25
CA TYR A 528 7.12 3.01 -16.12
C TYR A 528 7.42 1.59 -16.62
N PRO A 529 6.39 0.79 -16.94
CA PRO A 529 6.59 -0.50 -17.60
C PRO A 529 7.32 -0.36 -18.95
N ASP A 530 8.20 -1.30 -19.23
CA ASP A 530 8.87 -1.36 -20.54
C ASP A 530 7.87 -1.50 -21.70
N SER A 531 6.70 -2.09 -21.47
CA SER A 531 5.61 -2.20 -22.44
C SER A 531 5.11 -0.86 -22.98
N GLU A 532 5.22 0.23 -22.21
CA GLU A 532 4.84 1.58 -22.68
C GLU A 532 5.72 2.05 -23.86
N LYS A 533 6.97 1.62 -23.89
CA LYS A 533 7.88 1.88 -25.02
C LYS A 533 7.42 1.19 -26.30
N ASP A 534 6.75 0.03 -26.18
CA ASP A 534 6.34 -0.77 -27.33
C ASP A 534 4.93 -0.40 -27.82
N TYR A 535 4.00 -0.13 -26.90
CA TYR A 535 2.59 0.02 -27.24
C TYR A 535 2.09 1.47 -27.25
N ASN A 536 2.75 2.40 -26.54
CA ASN A 536 2.34 3.81 -26.42
C ASN A 536 3.52 4.78 -26.52
N ASN A 537 4.53 4.45 -27.31
CA ASN A 537 5.83 5.13 -27.32
C ASN A 537 5.74 6.65 -27.48
N ALA A 538 4.92 7.15 -28.39
CA ALA A 538 4.86 8.60 -28.65
C ALA A 538 4.45 9.38 -27.40
N ASN A 539 3.38 8.96 -26.72
CA ASN A 539 2.89 9.61 -25.51
C ASN A 539 3.81 9.35 -24.30
N TYR A 540 4.39 8.16 -24.22
CA TYR A 540 5.42 7.83 -23.21
C TYR A 540 6.64 8.76 -23.35
N GLN A 541 7.19 8.92 -24.55
CA GLN A 541 8.33 9.83 -24.79
C GLN A 541 8.00 11.29 -24.52
N GLU A 542 6.78 11.72 -24.84
CA GLU A 542 6.31 13.06 -24.51
C GLU A 542 6.32 13.29 -22.98
N ALA A 543 5.80 12.33 -22.20
CA ALA A 543 5.79 12.40 -20.74
C ALA A 543 7.22 12.46 -20.15
N LEU A 544 8.13 11.63 -20.65
CA LEU A 544 9.53 11.66 -20.22
C LEU A 544 10.21 12.99 -20.56
N ASN A 545 10.00 13.52 -21.75
CA ASN A 545 10.60 14.79 -22.18
C ASN A 545 10.07 15.99 -21.38
N ARG A 546 8.80 15.93 -20.98
CA ARG A 546 8.15 17.00 -20.20
C ARG A 546 8.82 17.21 -18.85
N ASN A 547 9.15 16.15 -18.13
CA ASN A 547 9.54 16.23 -16.72
C ASN A 547 10.92 15.60 -16.40
N MET A 548 11.44 14.72 -17.26
CA MET A 548 12.59 13.86 -16.95
C MET A 548 13.74 13.94 -17.97
N GLY A 549 13.68 14.88 -18.91
CA GLY A 549 14.73 15.05 -19.92
C GLY A 549 14.91 13.85 -20.87
N GLY A 550 13.83 13.09 -21.08
CA GLY A 550 13.79 11.95 -22.01
C GLY A 550 14.23 10.60 -21.42
N ASN A 551 14.61 10.55 -20.15
CA ASN A 551 14.99 9.32 -19.46
C ASN A 551 14.01 9.00 -18.33
N ASP A 552 13.65 7.74 -18.20
CA ASP A 552 12.79 7.29 -17.10
C ASP A 552 13.60 7.19 -15.80
N ASP A 553 13.65 8.31 -15.07
CA ASP A 553 14.39 8.45 -13.81
C ASP A 553 13.46 8.31 -12.61
N TRP A 554 13.65 7.24 -11.84
CA TRP A 554 12.84 7.00 -10.65
C TRP A 554 13.24 7.82 -9.42
N HIS A 555 14.33 8.60 -9.50
CA HIS A 555 14.72 9.61 -8.50
C HIS A 555 14.10 10.98 -8.78
N LYS A 556 13.40 11.13 -9.90
CA LYS A 556 12.72 12.37 -10.22
C LYS A 556 11.50 12.55 -9.31
N ARG A 557 11.53 13.60 -8.48
CA ARG A 557 10.42 13.94 -7.58
C ARG A 557 9.13 14.19 -8.36
N LEU A 558 8.03 13.78 -7.79
CA LEU A 558 6.70 14.06 -8.31
C LEU A 558 6.36 15.56 -8.17
N TRP A 559 5.41 16.03 -8.93
CA TRP A 559 5.03 17.45 -8.94
C TRP A 559 4.72 18.02 -7.55
N TRP A 560 4.07 17.25 -6.68
CA TRP A 560 3.72 17.66 -5.32
C TRP A 560 4.83 17.38 -4.28
N ASP A 561 5.86 16.64 -4.63
CA ASP A 561 6.94 16.22 -3.74
C ASP A 561 8.02 17.31 -3.67
N VAL A 562 7.88 18.22 -2.73
CA VAL A 562 8.82 19.32 -2.49
C VAL A 562 9.75 18.95 -1.32
N ALA A 563 11.06 18.84 -1.60
CA ALA A 563 12.05 18.49 -0.59
C ALA A 563 12.11 19.53 0.54
N ASP A 564 12.03 19.09 1.78
CA ASP A 564 12.37 19.90 2.93
C ASP A 564 13.89 19.80 3.20
N VAL A 565 14.62 20.82 2.75
CA VAL A 565 16.09 20.88 2.91
C VAL A 565 16.54 20.90 4.37
N ASN A 566 15.71 21.34 5.30
CA ASN A 566 16.03 21.36 6.72
C ASN A 566 16.02 19.94 7.30
N VAL A 567 15.07 19.11 6.89
CA VAL A 567 15.00 17.71 7.28
C VAL A 567 16.22 16.96 6.79
N GLN A 568 16.58 17.11 5.51
CA GLN A 568 17.76 16.47 4.93
C GLN A 568 19.04 16.89 5.62
N ALA A 569 19.20 18.17 5.96
CA ALA A 569 20.38 18.68 6.68
C ALA A 569 20.51 18.09 8.09
N THR A 570 19.41 17.92 8.81
CA THR A 570 19.39 17.37 10.18
C THR A 570 19.84 15.92 10.20
N TYR A 571 19.51 15.15 9.16
CA TYR A 571 19.83 13.73 9.05
C TYR A 571 21.10 13.44 8.25
N SER A 572 21.96 14.44 8.06
CA SER A 572 23.19 14.32 7.29
C SER A 572 24.36 13.63 8.01
N GLN A 573 24.17 13.05 9.18
CA GLN A 573 25.20 12.35 9.95
C GLN A 573 25.31 10.86 9.59
N PRO A 574 26.50 10.24 9.76
CA PRO A 574 26.65 8.81 9.48
C PRO A 574 25.79 7.96 10.45
N TYR A 575 25.03 7.06 9.88
CA TYR A 575 23.99 6.32 10.59
C TYR A 575 24.42 5.05 11.24
N TYR A 576 25.65 4.58 11.01
CA TYR A 576 25.96 3.31 11.57
C TYR A 576 27.40 3.17 12.02
N LYS A 577 27.58 2.33 13.04
CA LYS A 577 28.87 1.90 13.55
C LYS A 577 28.98 0.40 13.45
N LYS A 578 30.19 -0.11 13.49
CA LYS A 578 30.46 -1.53 13.69
C LYS A 578 30.72 -1.78 15.17
N ASN A 579 30.10 -2.80 15.72
CA ASN A 579 30.45 -3.28 17.06
C ASN A 579 31.74 -4.12 17.01
N SER A 580 32.18 -4.64 18.16
CA SER A 580 33.40 -5.45 18.27
C SER A 580 33.34 -6.78 17.50
N ALA A 581 32.14 -7.24 17.13
CA ALA A 581 31.92 -8.42 16.29
C ALA A 581 31.90 -8.10 14.80
N GLY A 582 32.05 -6.82 14.40
CA GLY A 582 31.96 -6.38 13.02
C GLY A 582 30.54 -6.15 12.51
N GLU A 583 29.56 -6.27 13.39
CA GLU A 583 28.17 -6.07 13.06
C GLU A 583 27.83 -4.60 12.97
N ARG A 584 26.97 -4.26 12.02
CA ARG A 584 26.54 -2.89 11.75
C ARG A 584 25.31 -2.55 12.58
N TYR A 585 25.31 -1.40 13.22
CA TYR A 585 24.18 -0.88 13.98
C TYR A 585 24.04 0.63 13.78
N VAL A 586 22.81 1.12 13.88
CA VAL A 586 22.50 2.55 13.80
C VAL A 586 22.65 3.17 15.18
N GLU A 587 23.30 4.33 15.28
CA GLU A 587 23.53 4.99 16.58
C GLU A 587 22.25 5.53 17.23
N ALA A 588 22.37 5.86 18.53
CA ALA A 588 21.27 6.23 19.40
C ALA A 588 20.39 7.41 18.93
N ASP A 589 20.93 8.32 18.12
CA ASP A 589 20.18 9.45 17.57
C ASP A 589 19.02 9.03 16.64
N PHE A 590 19.06 7.79 16.15
CA PHE A 590 17.97 7.16 15.38
C PHE A 590 17.17 6.16 16.19
N GLY A 591 17.26 6.23 17.50
CA GLY A 591 16.51 5.34 18.38
C GLY A 591 17.12 3.96 18.54
N TYR A 592 18.31 3.70 18.00
CA TYR A 592 19.03 2.46 18.28
C TYR A 592 19.58 2.54 19.69
N ILE A 593 19.11 1.67 20.56
CA ILE A 593 19.59 1.58 21.92
C ILE A 593 20.80 0.62 21.92
N LYS A 594 21.91 1.09 22.45
CA LYS A 594 23.15 0.30 22.58
C LYS A 594 22.97 -0.94 23.40
#